data_86500085165e8f9aa6ac55890d7ccaaf
#
_entry.id   86500085165e8f9aa6ac55890d7ccaaf
#
_cell.length_a   1.000
_cell.length_b   1.000
_cell.length_c   1.000
_cell.angle_alpha   90.00
_cell.angle_beta   90.00
_cell.angle_gamma   90.00
#
_symmetry.space_group_name_H-M   'P 1'
#
loop_
_entity.id
_entity.type
_entity.pdbx_description
1 polymer ?
#
loop_
_entity_poly.entity_id
_entity_poly.type
_entity_poly.pdbx_seq_one_letter_code
_entity_poly.pdbx_strand_id
1 'polypeptide(L)'
;MPSFNLKVNKTHTYDAIVIGSGISGGWAAKELCEKGLQTLVLERGRMVRHVEDYPTMNNDHWDFEHRGKLTDEDKKKYHIQVRSGFIDESNKHFYNNDLDSPYTEVKRFDWIRGNQVGGRSLLWGKQCY
;
A
#
# COMPACT_ATOMS: atom_id res chain seq x y z
N MET A 1 -16.43 -13.65 -3.46
CA MET A 1 -15.28 -13.30 -4.32
C MET A 1 -15.79 -12.44 -5.44
N PRO A 2 -15.25 -11.22 -5.67
CA PRO A 2 -15.64 -10.46 -6.85
C PRO A 2 -15.16 -11.20 -8.10
N SER A 3 -16.08 -11.54 -8.98
CA SER A 3 -15.76 -12.14 -10.27
C SER A 3 -15.15 -11.07 -11.16
N PHE A 4 -13.88 -11.21 -11.48
CA PHE A 4 -13.24 -10.40 -12.50
C PHE A 4 -13.76 -10.81 -13.88
N ASN A 5 -14.72 -10.07 -14.44
CA ASN A 5 -15.13 -10.21 -15.82
C ASN A 5 -14.16 -9.42 -16.71
N LEU A 6 -13.04 -10.00 -17.03
CA LEU A 6 -12.12 -9.49 -18.03
C LEU A 6 -12.69 -9.78 -19.44
N LYS A 7 -13.53 -8.90 -19.97
CA LYS A 7 -13.78 -8.85 -21.41
C LYS A 7 -12.57 -8.22 -22.08
N VAL A 8 -11.60 -9.02 -22.45
CA VAL A 8 -10.46 -8.57 -23.28
C VAL A 8 -10.95 -8.39 -24.71
N ASN A 9 -11.35 -7.19 -25.07
CA ASN A 9 -11.80 -6.87 -26.44
C ASN A 9 -10.66 -6.41 -27.36
N LYS A 10 -9.44 -6.19 -26.86
CA LYS A 10 -8.25 -5.83 -27.64
C LYS A 10 -7.01 -6.43 -27.00
N THR A 11 -6.17 -7.06 -27.82
CA THR A 11 -4.83 -7.50 -27.41
C THR A 11 -3.90 -6.30 -27.53
N HIS A 12 -3.43 -5.79 -26.40
CA HIS A 12 -2.34 -4.82 -26.38
C HIS A 12 -1.06 -5.59 -26.10
N THR A 13 -0.02 -5.31 -26.87
CA THR A 13 1.32 -5.85 -26.62
C THR A 13 2.14 -4.78 -25.91
N TYR A 14 2.80 -5.16 -24.84
CA TYR A 14 3.72 -4.31 -24.09
C TYR A 14 5.12 -4.89 -24.18
N ASP A 15 6.12 -4.01 -24.19
CA ASP A 15 7.53 -4.41 -24.19
C ASP A 15 7.98 -4.87 -22.81
N ALA A 16 7.36 -4.32 -21.76
CA ALA A 16 7.67 -4.64 -20.37
C ALA A 16 6.43 -4.62 -19.49
N ILE A 17 6.43 -5.46 -18.45
CA ILE A 17 5.41 -5.49 -17.39
C ILE A 17 6.11 -5.32 -16.05
N VAL A 18 5.71 -4.29 -15.30
CA VAL A 18 6.16 -4.03 -13.93
C VAL A 18 5.04 -4.42 -12.96
N ILE A 19 5.35 -5.25 -11.97
CA ILE A 19 4.38 -5.69 -10.96
C ILE A 19 4.62 -4.92 -9.67
N GLY A 20 3.65 -4.09 -9.30
CA GLY A 20 3.69 -3.19 -8.16
C GLY A 20 4.25 -1.82 -8.50
N SER A 21 3.62 -0.77 -7.95
CA SER A 21 4.00 0.64 -8.15
C SER A 21 4.72 1.25 -6.95
N GLY A 22 5.27 0.42 -6.07
CA GLY A 22 6.11 0.87 -4.97
C GLY A 22 7.41 1.51 -5.47
N ILE A 23 8.29 1.89 -4.54
CA ILE A 23 9.53 2.63 -4.86
C ILE A 23 10.35 1.96 -5.98
N SER A 24 10.55 0.64 -5.91
CA SER A 24 11.33 -0.09 -6.91
C SER A 24 10.60 -0.22 -8.25
N GLY A 25 9.30 -0.54 -8.21
CA GLY A 25 8.50 -0.70 -9.43
C GLY A 25 8.26 0.63 -10.14
N GLY A 26 7.99 1.69 -9.40
CA GLY A 26 7.85 3.03 -9.97
C GLY A 26 9.13 3.50 -10.65
N TRP A 27 10.28 3.26 -10.03
CA TRP A 27 11.56 3.59 -10.63
C TRP A 27 11.87 2.75 -11.87
N ALA A 28 11.62 1.44 -11.82
CA ALA A 28 11.78 0.55 -12.97
C ALA A 28 10.89 0.97 -14.15
N ALA A 29 9.62 1.30 -13.88
CA ALA A 29 8.70 1.77 -14.91
C ALA A 29 9.17 3.07 -15.54
N LYS A 30 9.66 4.03 -14.74
CA LYS A 30 10.25 5.28 -15.23
C LYS A 30 11.40 5.00 -16.20
N GLU A 31 12.39 4.22 -15.76
CA GLU A 31 13.56 3.92 -16.58
C GLU A 31 13.22 3.19 -17.89
N LEU A 32 12.26 2.27 -17.85
CA LEU A 32 11.81 1.55 -19.05
C LEU A 32 11.11 2.50 -20.04
N CYS A 33 10.22 3.37 -19.54
CA CYS A 33 9.52 4.36 -20.36
C CYS A 33 10.49 5.39 -20.97
N GLU A 34 11.48 5.86 -20.22
CA GLU A 34 12.50 6.81 -20.70
C GLU A 34 13.38 6.19 -21.81
N LYS A 35 13.52 4.87 -21.83
CA LYS A 35 14.16 4.13 -22.92
C LYS A 35 13.24 3.84 -24.11
N GLY A 36 12.01 4.37 -24.09
CA GLY A 36 11.05 4.25 -25.19
C GLY A 36 10.22 2.97 -25.18
N LEU A 37 10.29 2.16 -24.12
CA LEU A 37 9.51 0.93 -24.02
C LEU A 37 8.05 1.21 -23.61
N GLN A 38 7.11 0.53 -24.28
CA GLN A 38 5.70 0.52 -23.84
C GLN A 38 5.59 -0.36 -22.60
N THR A 39 5.45 0.27 -21.45
CA THR A 39 5.49 -0.41 -20.15
C THR A 39 4.09 -0.45 -19.50
N LEU A 40 3.65 -1.66 -19.13
CA LEU A 40 2.45 -1.85 -18.32
C LEU A 40 2.83 -1.97 -16.84
N VAL A 41 2.20 -1.17 -15.98
CA VAL A 41 2.34 -1.30 -14.53
C VAL A 41 1.07 -1.93 -13.97
N LEU A 42 1.20 -3.06 -13.29
CA LEU A 42 0.11 -3.73 -12.59
C LEU A 42 0.21 -3.43 -11.10
N GLU A 43 -0.79 -2.75 -10.55
CA GLU A 43 -0.88 -2.43 -9.12
C GLU A 43 -2.12 -3.06 -8.50
N ARG A 44 -1.96 -3.69 -7.35
CA ARG A 44 -3.07 -4.31 -6.61
C ARG A 44 -3.83 -3.33 -5.75
N GLY A 45 -3.16 -2.28 -5.29
CA GLY A 45 -3.66 -1.35 -4.31
C GLY A 45 -4.57 -0.28 -4.91
N ARG A 46 -5.26 0.44 -4.02
CA ARG A 46 -6.11 1.57 -4.41
C ARG A 46 -5.29 2.78 -4.83
N MET A 47 -5.86 3.62 -5.69
CA MET A 47 -5.31 4.95 -5.92
C MET A 47 -5.44 5.78 -4.63
N VAL A 48 -4.37 6.46 -4.26
CA VAL A 48 -4.34 7.43 -3.16
C VAL A 48 -4.00 8.79 -3.75
N ARG A 49 -4.97 9.68 -3.75
CA ARG A 49 -4.79 11.04 -4.26
C ARG A 49 -4.22 11.92 -3.16
N HIS A 50 -3.23 12.72 -3.54
CA HIS A 50 -2.58 13.62 -2.59
C HIS A 50 -3.62 14.60 -1.99
N VAL A 51 -3.57 14.78 -0.68
CA VAL A 51 -4.49 15.60 0.13
C VAL A 51 -5.91 15.01 0.25
N GLU A 52 -6.56 14.68 -0.87
CA GLU A 52 -7.96 14.20 -0.87
C GLU A 52 -8.16 12.89 -0.11
N ASP A 53 -7.22 11.97 -0.25
CA ASP A 53 -7.28 10.65 0.39
C ASP A 53 -6.41 10.55 1.67
N TYR A 54 -6.11 11.71 2.28
CA TYR A 54 -5.39 11.81 3.56
C TYR A 54 -6.33 12.25 4.69
N PRO A 55 -7.18 11.36 5.20
CA PRO A 55 -8.30 11.73 6.09
C PRO A 55 -7.83 12.32 7.43
N THR A 56 -6.59 12.12 7.79
CA THR A 56 -6.02 12.52 9.09
C THR A 56 -4.98 13.63 9.00
N MET A 57 -4.75 14.19 7.79
CA MET A 57 -3.64 15.11 7.53
C MET A 57 -3.68 16.40 8.38
N ASN A 58 -4.89 16.87 8.69
CA ASN A 58 -5.10 18.12 9.42
C ASN A 58 -5.59 17.89 10.87
N ASN A 59 -5.55 16.64 11.34
CA ASN A 59 -6.01 16.30 12.68
C ASN A 59 -4.86 16.42 13.68
N ASP A 60 -5.10 17.13 14.75
CA ASP A 60 -4.27 17.08 15.94
C ASP A 60 -4.59 15.82 16.77
N HIS A 61 -3.71 15.50 17.71
CA HIS A 61 -3.84 14.27 18.50
C HIS A 61 -5.18 14.17 19.28
N TRP A 62 -5.74 15.30 19.70
CA TRP A 62 -7.02 15.38 20.41
C TRP A 62 -8.25 15.29 19.51
N ASP A 63 -8.08 15.45 18.18
CA ASP A 63 -9.18 15.33 17.22
C ASP A 63 -9.53 13.87 16.89
N PHE A 64 -8.65 12.94 17.28
CA PHE A 64 -8.90 11.52 17.09
C PHE A 64 -9.86 10.97 18.14
N GLU A 65 -10.83 10.17 17.72
CA GLU A 65 -11.81 9.53 18.59
C GLU A 65 -11.15 8.76 19.74
N HIS A 66 -10.05 8.10 19.46
CA HIS A 66 -9.30 7.28 20.42
C HIS A 66 -7.96 7.91 20.80
N ARG A 67 -7.79 9.20 20.55
CA ARG A 67 -6.56 9.96 20.84
C ARG A 67 -5.29 9.28 20.30
N GLY A 68 -5.36 8.86 19.05
CA GLY A 68 -4.26 8.19 18.36
C GLY A 68 -4.06 6.71 18.73
N LYS A 69 -4.86 6.15 19.62
CA LYS A 69 -4.76 4.74 20.01
C LYS A 69 -5.55 3.84 19.07
N LEU A 70 -5.03 2.64 18.82
CA LEU A 70 -5.76 1.61 18.10
C LEU A 70 -6.81 0.94 18.99
N THR A 71 -7.98 0.67 18.43
CA THR A 71 -9.01 -0.17 19.07
C THR A 71 -8.55 -1.63 19.11
N ASP A 72 -9.22 -2.47 19.90
CA ASP A 72 -8.90 -3.89 19.94
C ASP A 72 -9.27 -4.61 18.62
N GLU A 73 -10.24 -4.09 17.88
CA GLU A 73 -10.53 -4.54 16.52
C GLU A 73 -9.43 -4.17 15.55
N ASP A 74 -8.91 -2.94 15.61
CA ASP A 74 -7.79 -2.51 14.79
C ASP A 74 -6.54 -3.35 15.07
N LYS A 75 -6.25 -3.64 16.33
CA LYS A 75 -5.13 -4.51 16.71
C LYS A 75 -5.24 -5.92 16.12
N LYS A 76 -6.45 -6.43 15.97
CA LYS A 76 -6.68 -7.73 15.29
C LYS A 76 -6.46 -7.62 13.79
N LYS A 77 -6.99 -6.57 13.15
CA LYS A 77 -6.86 -6.33 11.71
C LYS A 77 -5.40 -6.12 11.29
N TYR A 78 -4.64 -5.43 12.11
CA TYR A 78 -3.27 -5.00 11.83
C TYR A 78 -2.25 -5.65 12.77
N HIS A 79 -2.48 -6.92 13.14
CA HIS A 79 -1.70 -7.58 14.18
C HIS A 79 -0.20 -7.65 13.89
N ILE A 80 0.20 -7.67 12.61
CA ILE A 80 1.60 -7.65 12.20
C ILE A 80 2.20 -6.26 12.39
N GLN A 81 1.48 -5.22 11.95
CA GLN A 81 1.93 -3.84 12.05
C GLN A 81 1.99 -3.35 13.51
N VAL A 82 1.07 -3.83 14.34
CA VAL A 82 1.06 -3.53 15.79
C VAL A 82 2.37 -3.99 16.45
N ARG A 83 2.91 -5.13 16.03
CA ARG A 83 4.19 -5.63 16.54
C ARG A 83 5.38 -4.71 16.19
N SER A 84 5.29 -3.96 15.11
CA SER A 84 6.33 -3.02 14.71
C SER A 84 6.30 -1.70 15.50
N GLY A 85 5.18 -1.38 16.15
CA GLY A 85 5.00 -0.16 16.92
C GLY A 85 4.81 1.13 16.10
N PHE A 86 4.77 1.06 14.77
CA PHE A 86 4.67 2.23 13.90
C PHE A 86 3.26 2.53 13.41
N ILE A 87 2.26 1.80 13.87
CA ILE A 87 0.87 2.00 13.49
C ILE A 87 0.08 2.63 14.64
N ASP A 88 -0.73 3.62 14.30
CA ASP A 88 -1.66 4.29 15.18
C ASP A 88 -2.96 4.66 14.44
N GLU A 89 -3.88 5.33 15.13
CA GLU A 89 -5.16 5.76 14.54
C GLU A 89 -4.96 6.71 13.36
N SER A 90 -3.89 7.49 13.35
CA SER A 90 -3.63 8.51 12.31
C SER A 90 -3.20 7.90 10.99
N ASN A 91 -2.55 6.75 10.99
CA ASN A 91 -1.91 6.17 9.81
C ASN A 91 -2.41 4.76 9.43
N LYS A 92 -3.28 4.16 10.23
CA LYS A 92 -3.78 2.78 10.02
C LYS A 92 -4.39 2.55 8.63
N HIS A 93 -4.98 3.59 8.03
CA HIS A 93 -5.62 3.49 6.71
C HIS A 93 -4.65 3.28 5.53
N PHE A 94 -3.35 3.48 5.74
CA PHE A 94 -2.31 3.17 4.75
C PHE A 94 -1.79 1.73 4.84
N TYR A 95 -2.11 1.01 5.89
CA TYR A 95 -1.67 -0.35 6.08
C TYR A 95 -2.65 -1.36 5.51
N ASN A 96 -2.13 -2.52 5.16
CA ASN A 96 -2.94 -3.64 4.72
C ASN A 96 -3.64 -4.31 5.89
N ASN A 97 -4.90 -4.70 5.71
CA ASN A 97 -5.59 -5.55 6.66
C ASN A 97 -5.06 -6.99 6.53
N ASP A 98 -4.42 -7.50 7.57
CA ASP A 98 -3.79 -8.81 7.57
C ASP A 98 -4.81 -9.96 7.52
N LEU A 99 -6.05 -9.73 7.95
CA LEU A 99 -7.13 -10.71 7.88
C LEU A 99 -7.65 -10.89 6.45
N ASP A 100 -7.68 -9.80 5.64
CA ASP A 100 -8.14 -9.86 4.25
C ASP A 100 -7.06 -10.39 3.30
N SER A 101 -5.81 -10.26 3.67
CA SER A 101 -4.66 -10.64 2.86
C SER A 101 -3.64 -11.41 3.68
N PRO A 102 -3.97 -12.59 4.17
CA PRO A 102 -3.03 -13.41 4.92
C PRO A 102 -1.86 -13.87 4.04
N TYR A 103 -0.74 -14.18 4.66
CA TYR A 103 0.38 -14.84 4.01
C TYR A 103 0.88 -16.02 4.84
N THR A 104 1.56 -16.94 4.18
CA THR A 104 2.11 -18.13 4.85
C THR A 104 3.57 -17.89 5.22
N GLU A 105 3.90 -18.07 6.50
CA GLU A 105 5.26 -18.00 7.00
C GLU A 105 5.92 -19.37 6.96
N VAL A 106 7.07 -19.49 6.30
CA VAL A 106 7.97 -20.66 6.41
C VAL A 106 8.98 -20.42 7.53
N LYS A 107 9.45 -19.19 7.67
CA LYS A 107 10.19 -18.67 8.82
C LYS A 107 9.51 -17.40 9.27
N ARG A 108 9.55 -17.11 10.58
CA ARG A 108 8.92 -15.92 11.13
C ARG A 108 9.39 -14.66 10.41
N PHE A 109 8.43 -13.92 9.86
CA PHE A 109 8.66 -12.69 9.14
C PHE A 109 7.48 -11.73 9.28
N ASP A 110 7.70 -10.56 9.82
CA ASP A 110 6.68 -9.52 9.96
C ASP A 110 6.61 -8.70 8.66
N TRP A 111 5.76 -9.10 7.75
CA TRP A 111 5.61 -8.45 6.45
C TRP A 111 4.64 -7.27 6.52
N ILE A 112 5.16 -6.09 6.83
CA ILE A 112 4.40 -4.85 6.83
C ILE A 112 4.14 -4.42 5.39
N ARG A 113 2.86 -4.32 5.02
CA ARG A 113 2.42 -4.06 3.66
C ARG A 113 1.50 -2.84 3.59
N GLY A 114 1.60 -2.10 2.48
CA GLY A 114 0.64 -1.08 2.08
C GLY A 114 0.03 -1.48 0.73
N ASN A 115 -1.29 -1.45 0.61
CA ASN A 115 -2.04 -1.78 -0.62
C ASN A 115 -2.56 -0.51 -1.28
N GLN A 116 -1.65 0.28 -1.81
CA GLN A 116 -1.96 1.51 -2.54
C GLN A 116 -0.92 1.78 -3.63
N VAL A 117 -1.29 2.58 -4.61
CA VAL A 117 -0.36 3.14 -5.59
C VAL A 117 0.75 3.89 -4.86
N GLY A 118 2.00 3.62 -5.20
CA GLY A 118 3.17 4.11 -4.46
C GLY A 118 3.63 3.18 -3.33
N GLY A 119 2.81 2.19 -2.94
CA GLY A 119 3.16 1.15 -1.97
C GLY A 119 3.58 1.71 -0.61
N ARG A 120 4.68 1.20 -0.09
CA ARG A 120 5.21 1.58 1.23
C ARG A 120 5.87 2.96 1.29
N SER A 121 6.07 3.65 0.17
CA SER A 121 6.59 5.02 0.18
C SER A 121 5.68 5.99 0.94
N LEU A 122 4.37 5.72 1.01
CA LEU A 122 3.42 6.48 1.82
C LEU A 122 3.54 6.23 3.33
N LEU A 123 4.25 5.17 3.73
CA LEU A 123 4.51 4.79 5.12
C LEU A 123 5.92 5.19 5.59
N TRP A 124 6.66 5.88 4.72
CA TRP A 124 8.04 6.23 5.04
C TRP A 124 8.12 7.31 6.12
N GLY A 125 8.80 6.98 7.23
CA GLY A 125 9.00 7.90 8.35
C GLY A 125 10.03 9.00 8.11
N LYS A 126 10.50 9.19 6.86
CA LYS A 126 11.46 10.23 6.43
C LYS A 126 12.82 10.16 7.15
N GLN A 127 13.20 9.00 7.66
CA GLN A 127 14.53 8.78 8.22
C GLN A 127 15.52 8.41 7.11
N CYS A 128 16.62 9.14 7.03
CA CYS A 128 17.78 8.86 6.19
C CYS A 128 18.99 8.72 7.10
N TYR A 129 19.77 7.66 6.88
CA TYR A 129 21.01 7.38 7.62
C TYR A 129 22.21 7.69 6.74
#